data_e697f47e74a782c33ed58d2e8bff21ce
#
_entry.id   e697f47e74a782c33ed58d2e8bff21ce
#
_cell.length_a   1.000
_cell.length_b   1.000
_cell.length_c   1.000
_cell.angle_alpha   90.00
_cell.angle_beta   90.00
_cell.angle_gamma   90.00
#
_symmetry.space_group_name_H-M   'P 1'
#
loop_
_entity.id
_entity.type
_entity.pdbx_description
1 polymer ?
#
loop_
_entity_poly.entity_id
_entity_poly.type
_entity_poly.pdbx_seq_one_letter_code
_entity_poly.pdbx_strand_id
1 'polypeptide(L)'
;MCDNRHYISEVPLSLNSVRKRVEAFLSSNGLRLAALERYVVISRDEDGDEIIAGGGLDGNVIKCVAVSEAARSEGLMNILVSRLIAIAHEEGHESVKAFTKPANEDIFRSL
;
A
#
# COMPACT_ATOMS: atom_id res chain seq x y z
N MET A 1 -11.17 -25.23 1.04
CA MET A 1 -9.93 -24.77 0.43
C MET A 1 -9.82 -23.26 0.53
N CYS A 2 -8.71 -22.78 1.04
CA CYS A 2 -8.52 -21.35 1.17
C CYS A 2 -8.27 -20.72 -0.19
N ASP A 3 -9.04 -19.69 -0.48
CA ASP A 3 -8.81 -18.88 -1.67
C ASP A 3 -7.88 -17.74 -1.29
N ASN A 4 -6.62 -17.81 -1.75
CA ASN A 4 -5.62 -16.79 -1.47
C ASN A 4 -5.55 -15.71 -2.55
N ARG A 5 -6.67 -15.47 -3.21
CA ARG A 5 -6.73 -14.42 -4.20
C ARG A 5 -6.54 -13.05 -3.57
N HIS A 6 -5.80 -12.24 -4.29
CA HIS A 6 -5.57 -10.86 -3.91
C HIS A 6 -5.94 -9.97 -5.08
N TYR A 7 -6.65 -8.90 -4.77
CA TYR A 7 -7.06 -7.91 -5.77
C TYR A 7 -6.27 -6.64 -5.49
N ILE A 8 -5.40 -6.27 -6.43
CA ILE A 8 -4.61 -5.05 -6.31
C ILE A 8 -5.18 -3.98 -7.22
N SER A 9 -5.37 -2.78 -6.68
CA SER A 9 -5.91 -1.67 -7.46
C SER A 9 -5.41 -0.34 -6.92
N GLU A 10 -5.31 0.62 -7.83
CA GLU A 10 -5.07 2.00 -7.45
C GLU A 10 -6.41 2.64 -7.14
N VAL A 11 -6.52 3.35 -6.02
CA VAL A 11 -7.78 3.94 -5.57
C VAL A 11 -7.71 5.45 -5.53
N PRO A 12 -8.82 6.13 -5.86
CA PRO A 12 -8.85 7.61 -5.86
C PRO A 12 -9.11 8.13 -4.45
N LEU A 13 -8.08 8.73 -3.82
CA LEU A 13 -8.22 9.33 -2.50
C LEU A 13 -9.09 10.59 -2.50
N SER A 14 -9.43 11.11 -3.67
CA SER A 14 -10.33 12.25 -3.78
C SER A 14 -11.77 11.90 -3.42
N LEU A 15 -12.13 10.62 -3.46
CA LEU A 15 -13.46 10.17 -3.05
C LEU A 15 -13.49 9.95 -1.55
N ASN A 16 -14.40 10.62 -0.85
CA ASN A 16 -14.49 10.55 0.61
C ASN A 16 -14.70 9.15 1.15
N SER A 17 -15.52 8.35 0.50
CA SER A 17 -15.79 6.98 0.94
C SER A 17 -14.53 6.09 0.87
N VAL A 18 -13.74 6.25 -0.19
CA VAL A 18 -12.48 5.55 -0.36
C VAL A 18 -11.47 6.03 0.66
N ARG A 19 -11.33 7.34 0.80
CA ARG A 19 -10.40 7.95 1.74
C ARG A 19 -10.66 7.48 3.17
N LYS A 20 -11.91 7.42 3.58
CA LYS A 20 -12.28 6.95 4.92
C LYS A 20 -11.89 5.49 5.15
N ARG A 21 -12.07 4.64 4.15
CA ARG A 21 -11.65 3.23 4.24
C ARG A 21 -10.15 3.11 4.38
N VAL A 22 -9.40 3.88 3.61
CA VAL A 22 -7.94 3.89 3.68
C VAL A 22 -7.47 4.41 5.04
N GLU A 23 -8.07 5.50 5.52
CA GLU A 23 -7.74 6.05 6.83
C GLU A 23 -8.00 5.05 7.95
N ALA A 24 -9.13 4.35 7.90
CA ALA A 24 -9.46 3.33 8.88
C ALA A 24 -8.46 2.17 8.86
N PHE A 25 -8.07 1.72 7.67
CA PHE A 25 -7.08 0.67 7.52
C PHE A 25 -5.74 1.09 8.09
N LEU A 26 -5.26 2.28 7.73
CA LEU A 26 -3.98 2.80 8.22
C LEU A 26 -4.00 3.00 9.74
N SER A 27 -5.10 3.54 10.25
CA SER A 27 -5.25 3.76 11.69
C SER A 27 -5.19 2.44 12.46
N SER A 28 -5.81 1.39 11.95
CA SER A 28 -5.76 0.07 12.59
C SER A 28 -4.35 -0.53 12.59
N ASN A 29 -3.46 -0.02 11.74
CA ASN A 29 -2.06 -0.42 11.69
C ASN A 29 -1.11 0.62 12.30
N GLY A 30 -1.65 1.58 13.04
CA GLY A 30 -0.86 2.58 13.74
C GLY A 30 -0.27 3.68 12.87
N LEU A 31 -0.88 3.93 11.72
CA LEU A 31 -0.43 4.95 10.78
C LEU A 31 -1.50 5.99 10.53
N ARG A 32 -1.08 7.14 10.02
CA ARG A 32 -1.97 8.21 9.57
C ARG A 32 -1.82 8.39 8.07
N LEU A 33 -2.91 8.72 7.42
CA LEU A 33 -2.86 9.06 6.00
C LEU A 33 -2.19 10.41 5.83
N ALA A 34 -1.10 10.42 5.06
CA ALA A 34 -0.39 11.64 4.71
C ALA A 34 -0.92 12.19 3.38
N ALA A 35 -0.41 13.35 2.96
CA ALA A 35 -0.71 13.86 1.63
C ALA A 35 -0.05 12.96 0.59
N LEU A 36 -0.84 12.40 -0.29
CA LEU A 36 -0.38 11.45 -1.30
C LEU A 36 -1.00 11.79 -2.65
N GLU A 37 -0.25 11.58 -3.70
CA GLU A 37 -0.74 11.74 -5.06
C GLU A 37 -1.48 10.50 -5.54
N ARG A 38 -0.99 9.30 -5.16
CA ARG A 38 -1.53 8.03 -5.61
C ARG A 38 -1.53 7.03 -4.47
N TYR A 39 -2.52 6.14 -4.45
CA TYR A 39 -2.60 5.11 -3.43
C TYR A 39 -3.03 3.79 -4.04
N VAL A 40 -2.37 2.70 -3.62
CA VAL A 40 -2.65 1.34 -4.08
C VAL A 40 -3.09 0.51 -2.88
N VAL A 41 -4.14 -0.27 -3.07
CA VAL A 41 -4.62 -1.20 -2.05
C VAL A 41 -4.58 -2.64 -2.57
N ILE A 42 -4.41 -3.57 -1.65
CA ILE A 42 -4.61 -4.99 -1.91
C ILE A 42 -5.75 -5.42 -1.00
N SER A 43 -6.75 -6.07 -1.58
CA SER A 43 -7.93 -6.53 -0.86
C SER A 43 -8.15 -8.02 -1.08
N ARG A 44 -8.92 -8.62 -0.18
CA ARG A 44 -9.31 -10.03 -0.33
C ARG A 44 -10.50 -10.21 -1.25
N ASP A 45 -11.32 -9.18 -1.39
CA ASP A 45 -12.51 -9.22 -2.21
C ASP A 45 -12.39 -8.29 -3.41
N GLU A 46 -13.14 -8.61 -4.44
CA GLU A 46 -13.14 -7.85 -5.70
C GLU A 46 -13.64 -6.41 -5.50
N ASP A 47 -14.52 -6.20 -4.54
CA ASP A 47 -15.09 -4.88 -4.25
C ASP A 47 -14.12 -3.97 -3.49
N GLY A 48 -13.04 -4.53 -2.94
CA GLY A 48 -12.07 -3.75 -2.20
C GLY A 48 -12.52 -3.37 -0.79
N ASP A 49 -13.52 -4.06 -0.25
CA ASP A 49 -14.04 -3.75 1.08
C ASP A 49 -13.11 -4.22 2.19
N GLU A 50 -12.44 -5.34 2.01
CA GLU A 50 -11.49 -5.85 2.99
C GLU A 50 -10.06 -5.55 2.54
N ILE A 51 -9.56 -4.38 2.94
CA ILE A 51 -8.19 -3.98 2.64
C ILE A 51 -7.24 -4.71 3.58
N ILE A 52 -6.26 -5.41 3.01
CA ILE A 52 -5.27 -6.14 3.78
C ILE A 52 -3.86 -5.58 3.61
N ALA A 53 -3.65 -4.73 2.62
CA ALA A 53 -2.39 -4.03 2.44
C ALA A 53 -2.64 -2.76 1.64
N GLY A 54 -1.78 -1.79 1.81
CA GLY A 54 -1.87 -0.55 1.05
C GLY A 54 -0.63 0.30 1.19
N GLY A 55 -0.42 1.17 0.21
CA GLY A 55 0.67 2.10 0.24
C GLY A 55 0.50 3.17 -0.82
N GLY A 56 1.16 4.30 -0.65
CA GLY A 56 0.99 5.42 -1.54
C GLY A 56 2.29 6.02 -2.02
N LEU A 57 2.16 6.91 -2.99
CA LEU A 57 3.25 7.68 -3.55
C LEU A 57 2.99 9.17 -3.38
N ASP A 58 4.04 9.88 -3.00
CA ASP A 58 4.10 11.32 -3.03
C ASP A 58 5.32 11.67 -3.89
N GLY A 59 5.08 11.92 -5.18
CA GLY A 59 6.16 12.01 -6.16
C GLY A 59 6.89 10.68 -6.28
N ASN A 60 8.16 10.63 -5.89
CA ASN A 60 8.96 9.41 -5.90
C ASN A 60 9.15 8.79 -4.51
N VAL A 61 8.37 9.22 -3.53
CA VAL A 61 8.49 8.73 -2.16
C VAL A 61 7.32 7.80 -1.83
N ILE A 62 7.65 6.58 -1.42
CA ILE A 62 6.66 5.61 -0.95
C ILE A 62 6.35 5.90 0.50
N LYS A 63 5.08 6.11 0.82
CA LYS A 63 4.60 6.44 2.15
C LYS A 63 3.36 5.65 2.51
N CYS A 64 3.03 5.62 3.78
CA CYS A 64 1.78 5.03 4.29
C CYS A 64 1.64 3.56 3.90
N VAL A 65 2.75 2.82 3.88
CA VAL A 65 2.73 1.39 3.56
C VAL A 65 2.37 0.60 4.81
N ALA A 66 1.38 -0.26 4.68
CA ALA A 66 0.96 -1.13 5.76
C ALA A 66 0.44 -2.46 5.20
N VAL A 67 0.68 -3.53 5.95
CA VAL A 67 0.10 -4.85 5.68
C VAL A 67 -0.56 -5.29 6.98
N SER A 68 -1.81 -5.75 6.90
CA SER A 68 -2.52 -6.19 8.09
C SER A 68 -1.77 -7.37 8.73
N GLU A 69 -1.82 -7.46 10.05
CA GLU A 69 -1.08 -8.48 10.78
C GLU A 69 -1.44 -9.89 10.31
N ALA A 70 -2.70 -10.15 10.05
CA ALA A 70 -3.17 -11.45 9.60
C ALA A 70 -2.66 -11.84 8.21
N ALA A 71 -2.24 -10.86 7.41
CA ALA A 71 -1.81 -11.10 6.03
C ALA A 71 -0.30 -10.96 5.82
N ARG A 72 0.47 -10.69 6.86
CA ARG A 72 1.91 -10.42 6.74
C ARG A 72 2.72 -11.59 6.18
N SER A 73 2.26 -12.82 6.37
CA SER A 73 2.96 -14.00 5.86
C SER A 73 2.69 -14.29 4.38
N GLU A 74 1.88 -13.48 3.71
CA GLU A 74 1.44 -13.76 2.35
C GLU A 74 2.28 -13.08 1.26
N GLY A 75 3.38 -12.43 1.63
CA GLY A 75 4.27 -11.79 0.67
C GLY A 75 3.72 -10.52 0.03
N LEU A 76 2.73 -9.90 0.64
CA LEU A 76 2.04 -8.74 0.07
C LEU A 76 2.91 -7.50 -0.02
N MET A 77 3.87 -7.35 0.89
CA MET A 77 4.77 -6.19 0.89
C MET A 77 5.55 -6.12 -0.43
N ASN A 78 6.08 -7.24 -0.90
CA ASN A 78 6.81 -7.29 -2.17
C ASN A 78 5.93 -6.91 -3.35
N ILE A 79 4.72 -7.45 -3.38
CA ILE A 79 3.75 -7.16 -4.45
C ILE A 79 3.41 -5.68 -4.46
N LEU A 80 3.13 -5.14 -3.29
CA LEU A 80 2.73 -3.74 -3.13
C LEU A 80 3.84 -2.79 -3.54
N VAL A 81 5.05 -2.99 -3.00
CA VAL A 81 6.18 -2.11 -3.29
C VAL A 81 6.57 -2.20 -4.77
N SER A 82 6.54 -3.39 -5.36
CA SER A 82 6.81 -3.56 -6.78
C SER A 82 5.83 -2.76 -7.63
N ARG A 83 4.55 -2.76 -7.26
CA ARG A 83 3.54 -1.98 -7.99
C ARG A 83 3.79 -0.49 -7.84
N LEU A 84 4.12 -0.03 -6.64
CA LEU A 84 4.40 1.39 -6.40
C LEU A 84 5.64 1.86 -7.18
N ILE A 85 6.68 1.04 -7.22
CA ILE A 85 7.88 1.33 -7.99
C ILE A 85 7.55 1.43 -9.49
N ALA A 86 6.74 0.51 -9.99
CA ALA A 86 6.32 0.53 -11.39
C ALA A 86 5.55 1.80 -11.73
N ILE A 87 4.65 2.23 -10.85
CA ILE A 87 3.88 3.47 -11.03
C ILE A 87 4.83 4.68 -11.07
N ALA A 88 5.79 4.73 -10.16
CA ALA A 88 6.75 5.83 -10.10
C ALA A 88 7.59 5.91 -11.38
N HIS A 89 8.03 4.77 -11.91
CA HIS A 89 8.77 4.73 -13.17
C HIS A 89 7.91 5.16 -14.34
N GLU A 90 6.64 4.80 -14.37
CA GLU A 90 5.72 5.25 -15.41
C GLU A 90 5.55 6.76 -15.39
N GLU A 91 5.67 7.38 -14.23
CA GLU A 91 5.60 8.84 -14.08
C GLU A 91 6.94 9.53 -14.42
N GLY A 92 7.97 8.77 -14.76
CA GLY A 92 9.26 9.31 -15.16
C GLY A 92 10.29 9.44 -14.05
N HIS A 93 10.04 8.87 -12.87
CA HIS A 93 11.01 8.89 -11.78
C HIS A 93 12.06 7.81 -11.98
N GLU A 94 13.32 8.19 -11.94
CA GLU A 94 14.43 7.24 -12.09
C GLU A 94 14.73 6.48 -10.80
N SER A 95 14.45 7.09 -9.66
CA SER A 95 14.69 6.48 -8.36
C SER A 95 13.48 6.65 -7.47
N VAL A 96 13.29 5.70 -6.56
CA VAL A 96 12.17 5.70 -5.62
C VAL A 96 12.73 5.57 -4.21
N LYS A 97 12.24 6.41 -3.30
CA LYS A 97 12.60 6.38 -1.88
C LYS A 97 11.46 5.79 -1.09
N ALA A 98 11.78 5.05 -0.04
CA ALA A 98 10.77 4.51 0.86
C ALA A 98 10.86 5.23 2.20
N PHE A 99 9.72 5.74 2.65
CA PHE A 99 9.58 6.34 3.98
C PHE A 99 8.74 5.38 4.81
N THR A 100 9.37 4.70 5.76
CA THR A 100 8.73 3.61 6.49
C THR A 100 9.12 3.65 7.96
N LYS A 101 8.36 2.91 8.78
CA LYS A 101 8.71 2.73 10.19
C LYS A 101 10.00 1.92 10.31
N PRO A 102 10.83 2.19 11.34
CA PRO A 102 12.07 1.41 11.56
C PRO A 102 11.85 -0.11 11.55
N ALA A 103 10.73 -0.57 12.06
CA ALA A 103 10.40 -2.00 12.09
C ALA A 103 10.30 -2.62 10.69
N ASN A 104 10.08 -1.82 9.66
CA ASN A 104 9.91 -2.30 8.28
C ASN A 104 11.17 -2.12 7.43
N GLU A 105 12.24 -1.52 7.98
CA GLU A 105 13.45 -1.25 7.21
C GLU A 105 14.07 -2.51 6.60
N ASP A 106 14.13 -3.59 7.37
CA ASP A 106 14.72 -4.84 6.89
C ASP A 106 13.97 -5.43 5.70
N ILE A 107 12.65 -5.25 5.68
CA ILE A 107 11.82 -5.69 4.56
C ILE A 107 12.19 -4.92 3.30
N PHE A 108 12.33 -3.61 3.39
CA PHE A 108 12.71 -2.78 2.25
C PHE A 108 14.13 -3.02 1.78
N ARG A 109 15.05 -3.32 2.68
CA ARG A 109 16.44 -3.63 2.32
C ARG A 109 16.56 -4.91 1.51
N SER A 110 15.66 -5.86 1.69
CA SER A 110 15.68 -7.12 0.96
C SER A 110 15.06 -7.02 -0.44
N LEU A 111 14.47 -5.91 -0.73
CA LEU A 111 13.87 -5.65 -2.03
C LEU A 111 14.91 -5.03 -2.97
#